data_920c4b1142c5f13d8852b275314356d6
#
_entry.id   920c4b1142c5f13d8852b275314356d6
#
_cell.length_a   1.000
_cell.length_b   1.000
_cell.length_c   1.000
_cell.angle_alpha   90.00
_cell.angle_beta   90.00
_cell.angle_gamma   90.00
#
_symmetry.space_group_name_H-M   'P 1'
#
loop_
_entity.id
_entity.type
_entity.pdbx_description
1 polymer ?
#
loop_
_entity_poly.entity_id
_entity_poly.type
_entity_poly.pdbx_seq_one_letter_code
_entity_poly.pdbx_strand_id
1 'polypeptide(L)'
;MPRTQAERSAATQEALLTAARRLWGERGYTAVSTPEIAQAAGVTRGAMYHQYPDKARLFLAVLEAVEADVIERLGAAVVAEQPQTPAEALRIAADAWLEIASEPEVRQLVLLDAPSILGWAGFREISLRYGLGMTEQLLAAAIEAGELKPQPTRPLATVMIGALDEAALSIANADDPEQEKTDVGKVVRDLIDALLTDPPATPQAGADRRRAGPTPRKHKRV
;
A
#
# COMPACT_ATOMS: atom_id res chain seq x y z
N MET A 1 -29.96 18.10 -24.10
CA MET A 1 -30.41 16.76 -24.56
C MET A 1 -30.80 15.93 -23.35
N PRO A 2 -31.90 15.13 -23.42
CA PRO A 2 -32.23 14.23 -22.29
C PRO A 2 -31.15 13.16 -22.14
N ARG A 3 -30.76 12.90 -20.88
CA ARG A 3 -29.77 11.85 -20.55
C ARG A 3 -30.27 10.47 -20.97
N THR A 4 -29.40 9.65 -21.53
CA THR A 4 -29.71 8.26 -21.88
C THR A 4 -29.98 7.41 -20.62
N GLN A 5 -30.55 6.23 -20.78
CA GLN A 5 -30.78 5.28 -19.71
C GLN A 5 -29.44 4.88 -19.02
N ALA A 6 -28.37 4.67 -19.80
CA ALA A 6 -27.03 4.34 -19.30
C ALA A 6 -26.44 5.48 -18.45
N GLU A 7 -26.54 6.73 -18.91
CA GLU A 7 -26.05 7.90 -18.16
C GLU A 7 -26.82 8.11 -16.84
N ARG A 8 -28.12 7.82 -16.82
CA ARG A 8 -28.92 7.88 -15.59
C ARG A 8 -28.53 6.78 -14.61
N SER A 9 -28.27 5.57 -15.10
CA SER A 9 -27.83 4.44 -14.29
C SER A 9 -26.46 4.72 -13.67
N ALA A 10 -25.49 5.19 -14.46
CA ALA A 10 -24.16 5.56 -13.99
C ALA A 10 -24.22 6.67 -12.93
N ALA A 11 -24.99 7.73 -13.15
CA ALA A 11 -25.17 8.80 -12.17
C ALA A 11 -25.81 8.30 -10.85
N THR A 12 -26.76 7.34 -10.94
CA THR A 12 -27.36 6.72 -9.75
C THR A 12 -26.35 5.88 -8.98
N GLN A 13 -25.52 5.10 -9.68
CA GLN A 13 -24.44 4.31 -9.06
C GLN A 13 -23.43 5.20 -8.34
N GLU A 14 -22.97 6.25 -9.01
CA GLU A 14 -22.01 7.21 -8.45
C GLU A 14 -22.56 7.90 -7.19
N ALA A 15 -23.82 8.37 -7.23
CA ALA A 15 -24.48 8.98 -6.09
C ALA A 15 -24.60 8.02 -4.90
N LEU A 16 -24.94 6.75 -5.16
CA LEU A 16 -25.02 5.71 -4.13
C LEU A 16 -23.65 5.39 -3.53
N LEU A 17 -22.62 5.23 -4.34
CA LEU A 17 -21.24 4.98 -3.89
C LEU A 17 -20.74 6.14 -3.03
N THR A 18 -20.90 7.37 -3.48
CA THR A 18 -20.49 8.57 -2.75
C THR A 18 -21.20 8.69 -1.40
N ALA A 19 -22.52 8.50 -1.37
CA ALA A 19 -23.30 8.57 -0.15
C ALA A 19 -22.94 7.43 0.85
N ALA A 20 -22.80 6.21 0.34
CA ALA A 20 -22.45 5.06 1.16
C ALA A 20 -21.02 5.16 1.71
N ARG A 21 -20.04 5.52 0.86
CA ARG A 21 -18.64 5.75 1.25
C ARG A 21 -18.56 6.74 2.42
N ARG A 22 -19.18 7.89 2.28
CA ARG A 22 -19.18 8.91 3.34
C ARG A 22 -19.85 8.43 4.62
N LEU A 23 -21.07 7.90 4.53
CA LEU A 23 -21.83 7.48 5.73
C LEU A 23 -21.15 6.33 6.47
N TRP A 24 -20.63 5.35 5.76
CA TRP A 24 -19.92 4.23 6.37
C TRP A 24 -18.54 4.62 6.90
N GLY A 25 -17.81 5.49 6.20
CA GLY A 25 -16.54 6.03 6.70
C GLY A 25 -16.70 6.80 8.02
N GLU A 26 -17.81 7.55 8.18
CA GLU A 26 -18.12 8.30 9.39
C GLU A 26 -18.65 7.43 10.55
N ARG A 27 -19.45 6.37 10.26
CA ARG A 27 -20.28 5.69 11.26
C ARG A 27 -20.15 4.17 11.27
N GLY A 28 -19.43 3.59 10.33
CA GLY A 28 -19.29 2.16 10.14
C GLY A 28 -20.49 1.51 9.43
N TYR A 29 -20.23 0.33 8.88
CA TYR A 29 -21.21 -0.42 8.09
C TYR A 29 -22.49 -0.74 8.88
N THR A 30 -22.35 -1.21 10.12
CA THR A 30 -23.49 -1.70 10.89
C THR A 30 -24.48 -0.61 11.25
N ALA A 31 -24.00 0.62 11.55
CA ALA A 31 -24.82 1.73 12.02
C ALA A 31 -25.65 2.42 10.93
N VAL A 32 -25.35 2.18 9.65
CA VAL A 32 -26.01 2.86 8.52
C VAL A 32 -26.91 1.91 7.76
N SER A 33 -28.17 2.28 7.55
CA SER A 33 -29.14 1.47 6.81
C SER A 33 -29.18 1.80 5.32
N THR A 34 -29.63 0.85 4.48
CA THR A 34 -29.80 1.06 3.04
C THR A 34 -30.84 2.14 2.68
N PRO A 35 -31.97 2.32 3.42
CA PRO A 35 -32.88 3.45 3.20
C PRO A 35 -32.21 4.81 3.43
N GLU A 36 -31.34 4.92 4.44
CA GLU A 36 -30.59 6.13 4.77
C GLU A 36 -29.60 6.51 3.67
N ILE A 37 -28.90 5.49 3.10
CA ILE A 37 -28.00 5.69 1.96
C ILE A 37 -28.79 6.17 0.74
N ALA A 38 -29.91 5.53 0.40
CA ALA A 38 -30.76 5.94 -0.72
C ALA A 38 -31.26 7.38 -0.57
N GLN A 39 -31.66 7.78 0.65
CA GLN A 39 -32.07 9.15 0.97
C GLN A 39 -30.90 10.13 0.78
N ALA A 40 -29.73 9.81 1.28
CA ALA A 40 -28.53 10.66 1.17
C ALA A 40 -28.07 10.80 -0.29
N ALA A 41 -28.24 9.75 -1.10
CA ALA A 41 -27.96 9.76 -2.53
C ALA A 41 -29.03 10.46 -3.38
N GLY A 42 -30.17 10.87 -2.79
CA GLY A 42 -31.29 11.48 -3.52
C GLY A 42 -31.98 10.51 -4.48
N VAL A 43 -31.95 9.20 -4.20
CA VAL A 43 -32.57 8.16 -5.04
C VAL A 43 -33.66 7.39 -4.29
N THR A 44 -34.56 6.75 -5.04
CA THR A 44 -35.56 5.90 -4.42
C THR A 44 -34.95 4.58 -3.93
N ARG A 45 -35.54 3.95 -2.90
CA ARG A 45 -35.16 2.63 -2.43
C ARG A 45 -35.18 1.57 -3.55
N GLY A 46 -36.18 1.64 -4.44
CA GLY A 46 -36.28 0.76 -5.61
C GLY A 46 -35.12 0.94 -6.57
N ALA A 47 -34.71 2.18 -6.84
CA ALA A 47 -33.57 2.48 -7.70
C ALA A 47 -32.24 1.95 -7.08
N MET A 48 -32.08 2.05 -5.76
CA MET A 48 -30.93 1.49 -5.08
C MET A 48 -30.86 -0.04 -5.22
N TYR A 49 -31.94 -0.76 -4.95
CA TYR A 49 -31.95 -2.23 -5.07
C TYR A 49 -31.88 -2.72 -6.52
N HIS A 50 -32.23 -1.87 -7.48
CA HIS A 50 -31.99 -2.16 -8.88
C HIS A 50 -30.50 -2.12 -9.24
N GLN A 51 -29.71 -1.24 -8.61
CA GLN A 51 -28.27 -1.13 -8.83
C GLN A 51 -27.48 -2.13 -7.97
N TYR A 52 -27.87 -2.28 -6.71
CA TYR A 52 -27.21 -3.15 -5.73
C TYR A 52 -28.25 -4.01 -5.03
N PRO A 53 -28.27 -5.33 -5.29
CA PRO A 53 -29.32 -6.22 -4.79
C PRO A 53 -29.36 -6.29 -3.25
N ASP A 54 -28.26 -6.04 -2.58
CA ASP A 54 -28.16 -6.02 -1.12
C ASP A 54 -27.09 -5.02 -0.63
N LYS A 55 -27.08 -4.82 0.69
CA LYS A 55 -26.15 -3.91 1.37
C LYS A 55 -24.69 -4.34 1.21
N ALA A 56 -24.42 -5.65 1.21
CA ALA A 56 -23.06 -6.19 1.11
C ALA A 56 -22.48 -5.97 -0.30
N ARG A 57 -23.29 -6.06 -1.35
CA ARG A 57 -22.89 -5.76 -2.72
C ARG A 57 -22.56 -4.27 -2.91
N LEU A 58 -23.34 -3.38 -2.30
CA LEU A 58 -23.01 -1.96 -2.30
C LEU A 58 -21.71 -1.70 -1.52
N PHE A 59 -21.53 -2.37 -0.38
CA PHE A 59 -20.30 -2.26 0.41
C PHE A 59 -19.08 -2.73 -0.38
N LEU A 60 -19.16 -3.86 -1.06
CA LEU A 60 -18.07 -4.36 -1.91
C LEU A 60 -17.69 -3.34 -2.98
N ALA A 61 -18.66 -2.72 -3.65
CA ALA A 61 -18.38 -1.70 -4.65
C ALA A 61 -17.74 -0.43 -4.05
N VAL A 62 -18.14 -0.03 -2.83
CA VAL A 62 -17.49 1.07 -2.11
C VAL A 62 -16.05 0.70 -1.73
N LEU A 63 -15.83 -0.51 -1.21
CA LEU A 63 -14.52 -0.99 -0.85
C LEU A 63 -13.56 -1.03 -2.05
N GLU A 64 -14.03 -1.55 -3.19
CA GLU A 64 -13.25 -1.56 -4.44
C GLU A 64 -12.86 -0.15 -4.90
N ALA A 65 -13.76 0.83 -4.75
CA ALA A 65 -13.47 2.23 -5.07
C ALA A 65 -12.46 2.86 -4.09
N VAL A 66 -12.53 2.53 -2.80
CA VAL A 66 -11.57 2.98 -1.78
C VAL A 66 -10.19 2.36 -2.03
N GLU A 67 -10.11 1.07 -2.31
CA GLU A 67 -8.85 0.39 -2.61
C GLU A 67 -8.17 0.96 -3.88
N ALA A 68 -8.95 1.25 -4.92
CA ALA A 68 -8.43 1.89 -6.13
C ALA A 68 -7.84 3.28 -5.83
N ASP A 69 -8.54 4.10 -5.03
CA ASP A 69 -8.07 5.41 -4.56
C ASP A 69 -6.79 5.29 -3.71
N VAL A 70 -6.73 4.32 -2.81
CA VAL A 70 -5.55 4.02 -1.98
C VAL A 70 -4.33 3.72 -2.86
N ILE A 71 -4.46 2.85 -3.86
CA ILE A 71 -3.35 2.50 -4.75
C ILE A 71 -2.89 3.70 -5.59
N GLU A 72 -3.81 4.52 -6.09
CA GLU A 72 -3.47 5.76 -6.79
C GLU A 72 -2.67 6.71 -5.89
N ARG A 73 -3.10 6.90 -4.65
CA ARG A 73 -2.43 7.75 -3.67
C ARG A 73 -1.06 7.22 -3.26
N LEU A 74 -0.91 5.91 -3.09
CA LEU A 74 0.38 5.27 -2.84
C LEU A 74 1.35 5.52 -4.00
N GLY A 75 0.90 5.34 -5.23
CA GLY A 75 1.69 5.65 -6.42
C GLY A 75 2.10 7.13 -6.48
N ALA A 76 1.15 8.03 -6.18
CA ALA A 76 1.42 9.48 -6.14
C ALA A 76 2.44 9.85 -5.04
N ALA A 77 2.35 9.24 -3.85
CA ALA A 77 3.31 9.45 -2.76
C ALA A 77 4.73 9.03 -3.17
N VAL A 78 4.88 7.86 -3.79
CA VAL A 78 6.19 7.40 -4.30
C VAL A 78 6.75 8.38 -5.34
N VAL A 79 5.91 8.84 -6.28
CA VAL A 79 6.35 9.79 -7.32
C VAL A 79 6.75 11.15 -6.72
N ALA A 80 6.01 11.65 -5.72
CA ALA A 80 6.25 12.94 -5.09
C ALA A 80 7.60 13.01 -4.35
N GLU A 81 8.00 11.92 -3.69
CA GLU A 81 9.26 11.83 -2.93
C GLU A 81 10.50 11.62 -3.83
N GLN A 82 10.31 11.35 -5.12
CA GLN A 82 11.38 11.19 -6.10
C GLN A 82 12.50 10.21 -5.68
N PRO A 83 12.17 8.96 -5.32
CA PRO A 83 13.15 8.00 -4.80
C PRO A 83 14.29 7.80 -5.80
N GLN A 84 15.52 7.74 -5.28
CA GLN A 84 16.71 7.53 -6.09
C GLN A 84 16.94 6.04 -6.37
N THR A 85 16.33 5.17 -5.57
CA THR A 85 16.47 3.73 -5.69
C THR A 85 15.14 3.01 -5.52
N PRO A 86 14.97 1.80 -6.09
CA PRO A 86 13.80 0.95 -5.86
C PRO A 86 13.58 0.59 -4.38
N ALA A 87 14.65 0.40 -3.62
CA ALA A 87 14.58 0.15 -2.18
C ALA A 87 13.99 1.35 -1.42
N GLU A 88 14.37 2.56 -1.80
CA GLU A 88 13.77 3.79 -1.26
C GLU A 88 12.28 3.88 -1.60
N ALA A 89 11.91 3.56 -2.84
CA ALA A 89 10.50 3.52 -3.26
C ALA A 89 9.67 2.51 -2.44
N LEU A 90 10.22 1.34 -2.11
CA LEU A 90 9.57 0.36 -1.23
C LEU A 90 9.30 0.92 0.17
N ARG A 91 10.28 1.63 0.77
CA ARG A 91 10.11 2.25 2.09
C ARG A 91 9.06 3.35 2.06
N ILE A 92 9.10 4.22 1.05
CA ILE A 92 8.11 5.30 0.86
C ILE A 92 6.70 4.71 0.70
N ALA A 93 6.54 3.67 -0.11
CA ALA A 93 5.24 3.02 -0.29
C ALA A 93 4.70 2.39 1.01
N ALA A 94 5.58 1.77 1.82
CA ALA A 94 5.21 1.20 3.11
C ALA A 94 4.82 2.27 4.13
N ASP A 95 5.59 3.34 4.26
CA ASP A 95 5.29 4.46 5.15
C ASP A 95 3.99 5.17 4.72
N ALA A 96 3.81 5.41 3.41
CA ALA A 96 2.58 5.99 2.87
C ALA A 96 1.34 5.11 3.12
N TRP A 97 1.48 3.78 3.05
CA TRP A 97 0.40 2.86 3.42
C TRP A 97 -0.02 3.03 4.87
N LEU A 98 0.91 3.04 5.82
CA LEU A 98 0.61 3.21 7.24
C LEU A 98 -0.06 4.56 7.55
N GLU A 99 0.32 5.63 6.83
CA GLU A 99 -0.34 6.94 6.93
C GLU A 99 -1.78 6.88 6.39
N ILE A 100 -1.98 6.39 5.17
CA ILE A 100 -3.29 6.30 4.52
C ILE A 100 -4.22 5.37 5.31
N ALA A 101 -3.72 4.25 5.80
CA ALA A 101 -4.47 3.29 6.60
C ALA A 101 -4.92 3.86 7.96
N SER A 102 -4.21 4.86 8.47
CA SER A 102 -4.56 5.57 9.72
C SER A 102 -5.68 6.60 9.54
N GLU A 103 -6.02 6.99 8.31
CA GLU A 103 -7.11 7.92 8.03
C GLU A 103 -8.47 7.33 8.44
N PRO A 104 -9.37 8.11 9.05
CA PRO A 104 -10.63 7.60 9.60
C PRO A 104 -11.46 6.77 8.62
N GLU A 105 -11.55 7.20 7.36
CA GLU A 105 -12.31 6.51 6.31
C GLU A 105 -11.69 5.16 5.95
N VAL A 106 -10.39 5.13 5.64
CA VAL A 106 -9.67 3.91 5.23
C VAL A 106 -9.62 2.92 6.40
N ARG A 107 -9.29 3.40 7.60
CA ARG A 107 -9.34 2.61 8.84
C ARG A 107 -10.69 1.94 9.02
N GLN A 108 -11.80 2.71 8.90
CA GLN A 108 -13.13 2.18 9.13
C GLN A 108 -13.54 1.17 8.05
N LEU A 109 -13.41 1.54 6.77
CA LEU A 109 -13.92 0.73 5.67
C LEU A 109 -13.03 -0.47 5.35
N VAL A 110 -11.71 -0.26 5.29
CA VAL A 110 -10.77 -1.29 4.86
C VAL A 110 -10.36 -2.19 6.01
N LEU A 111 -9.94 -1.61 7.15
CA LEU A 111 -9.34 -2.41 8.22
C LEU A 111 -10.38 -2.99 9.20
N LEU A 112 -11.46 -2.26 9.51
CA LEU A 112 -12.43 -2.69 10.52
C LEU A 112 -13.66 -3.36 9.91
N ASP A 113 -14.30 -2.75 8.92
CA ASP A 113 -15.55 -3.26 8.34
C ASP A 113 -15.31 -4.40 7.34
N ALA A 114 -14.33 -4.29 6.43
CA ALA A 114 -14.12 -5.27 5.37
C ALA A 114 -13.84 -6.70 5.88
N PRO A 115 -12.95 -6.94 6.85
CA PRO A 115 -12.76 -8.28 7.40
C PRO A 115 -14.03 -8.84 8.09
N SER A 116 -14.80 -7.98 8.74
CA SER A 116 -16.04 -8.35 9.42
C SER A 116 -17.15 -8.76 8.46
N ILE A 117 -17.27 -8.10 7.30
CA ILE A 117 -18.33 -8.29 6.32
C ILE A 117 -17.99 -9.39 5.31
N LEU A 118 -16.76 -9.39 4.79
CA LEU A 118 -16.30 -10.31 3.75
C LEU A 118 -15.66 -11.60 4.32
N GLY A 119 -15.35 -11.60 5.60
CA GLY A 119 -14.47 -12.60 6.22
C GLY A 119 -13.02 -12.43 5.76
N TRP A 120 -12.10 -13.10 6.45
CA TRP A 120 -10.66 -12.99 6.18
C TRP A 120 -10.28 -13.29 4.72
N ALA A 121 -10.87 -14.35 4.14
CA ALA A 121 -10.57 -14.75 2.76
C ALA A 121 -10.99 -13.70 1.74
N GLY A 122 -12.18 -13.10 1.88
CA GLY A 122 -12.67 -12.05 0.99
C GLY A 122 -11.88 -10.76 1.14
N PHE A 123 -11.58 -10.35 2.37
CA PHE A 123 -10.69 -9.20 2.64
C PHE A 123 -9.32 -9.41 1.97
N ARG A 124 -8.70 -10.56 2.18
CA ARG A 124 -7.39 -10.87 1.60
C ARG A 124 -7.38 -10.91 0.08
N GLU A 125 -8.47 -11.40 -0.54
CA GLU A 125 -8.62 -11.38 -1.99
C GLU A 125 -8.60 -9.94 -2.54
N ILE A 126 -9.34 -9.01 -1.91
CA ILE A 126 -9.39 -7.60 -2.32
C ILE A 126 -8.01 -6.94 -2.14
N SER A 127 -7.41 -7.06 -0.97
CA SER A 127 -6.09 -6.52 -0.65
C SER A 127 -5.02 -6.94 -1.68
N LEU A 128 -4.99 -8.23 -2.04
CA LEU A 128 -4.08 -8.73 -3.08
C LEU A 128 -4.46 -8.26 -4.49
N ARG A 129 -5.74 -8.13 -4.81
CA ARG A 129 -6.19 -7.69 -6.13
C ARG A 129 -5.67 -6.29 -6.47
N TYR A 130 -5.66 -5.38 -5.50
CA TYR A 130 -5.23 -4.00 -5.68
C TYR A 130 -3.74 -3.80 -5.40
N GLY A 131 -3.20 -4.33 -4.31
CA GLY A 131 -1.83 -4.06 -3.87
C GLY A 131 -0.74 -4.87 -4.57
N LEU A 132 -1.07 -6.08 -5.08
CA LEU A 132 -0.05 -7.03 -5.53
C LEU A 132 0.79 -6.52 -6.70
N GLY A 133 0.15 -5.93 -7.70
CA GLY A 133 0.84 -5.49 -8.93
C GLY A 133 1.92 -4.44 -8.67
N MET A 134 1.60 -3.42 -7.88
CA MET A 134 2.56 -2.36 -7.52
C MET A 134 3.71 -2.94 -6.67
N THR A 135 3.40 -3.75 -5.68
CA THR A 135 4.42 -4.36 -4.81
C THR A 135 5.35 -5.28 -5.60
N GLU A 136 4.82 -6.13 -6.49
CA GLU A 136 5.65 -6.98 -7.38
C GLU A 136 6.58 -6.15 -8.27
N GLN A 137 6.10 -5.03 -8.83
CA GLN A 137 6.92 -4.14 -9.68
C GLN A 137 8.07 -3.50 -8.91
N LEU A 138 7.81 -2.99 -7.71
CA LEU A 138 8.86 -2.39 -6.86
C LEU A 138 9.91 -3.42 -6.45
N LEU A 139 9.48 -4.64 -6.09
CA LEU A 139 10.40 -5.73 -5.74
C LEU A 139 11.23 -6.19 -6.95
N ALA A 140 10.62 -6.31 -8.13
CA ALA A 140 11.34 -6.67 -9.35
C ALA A 140 12.40 -5.63 -9.69
N ALA A 141 12.05 -4.34 -9.60
CA ALA A 141 13.01 -3.25 -9.81
C ALA A 141 14.17 -3.28 -8.82
N ALA A 142 13.91 -3.60 -7.53
CA ALA A 142 14.96 -3.72 -6.51
C ALA A 142 15.90 -4.93 -6.78
N ILE A 143 15.36 -6.04 -7.31
CA ILE A 143 16.17 -7.19 -7.73
C ILE A 143 17.02 -6.83 -8.96
N GLU A 144 16.47 -6.15 -9.96
CA GLU A 144 17.20 -5.72 -11.16
C GLU A 144 18.31 -4.72 -10.83
N ALA A 145 18.07 -3.83 -9.86
CA ALA A 145 19.07 -2.89 -9.36
C ALA A 145 20.14 -3.56 -8.47
N GLY A 146 19.99 -4.85 -8.12
CA GLY A 146 20.91 -5.56 -7.22
C GLY A 146 20.76 -5.18 -5.75
N GLU A 147 19.72 -4.44 -5.40
CA GLU A 147 19.42 -4.02 -4.02
C GLU A 147 18.71 -5.12 -3.22
N LEU A 148 18.11 -6.08 -3.90
CA LEU A 148 17.45 -7.24 -3.33
C LEU A 148 18.00 -8.52 -3.97
N LYS A 149 18.23 -9.57 -3.18
CA LYS A 149 18.66 -10.88 -3.70
C LYS A 149 17.58 -11.48 -4.61
N PRO A 150 17.96 -12.13 -5.74
CA PRO A 150 17.02 -12.81 -6.60
C PRO A 150 16.16 -13.82 -5.84
N GLN A 151 14.85 -13.66 -5.91
CA GLN A 151 13.86 -14.54 -5.27
C GLN A 151 12.49 -14.39 -5.96
N PRO A 152 11.54 -15.30 -5.71
CA PRO A 152 10.19 -15.20 -6.27
C PRO A 152 9.47 -13.94 -5.77
N THR A 153 9.22 -12.97 -6.66
CA THR A 153 8.62 -11.67 -6.30
C THR A 153 7.18 -11.80 -5.80
N ARG A 154 6.35 -12.61 -6.46
CA ARG A 154 4.94 -12.75 -6.10
C ARG A 154 4.72 -13.31 -4.68
N PRO A 155 5.36 -14.40 -4.25
CA PRO A 155 5.30 -14.86 -2.86
C PRO A 155 5.79 -13.81 -1.86
N LEU A 156 6.89 -13.12 -2.17
CA LEU A 156 7.43 -12.07 -1.31
C LEU A 156 6.45 -10.90 -1.19
N ALA A 157 5.90 -10.39 -2.31
CA ALA A 157 4.88 -9.35 -2.31
C ALA A 157 3.65 -9.75 -1.49
N THR A 158 3.19 -11.01 -1.62
CA THR A 158 2.06 -11.53 -0.86
C THR A 158 2.33 -11.49 0.65
N VAL A 159 3.54 -11.87 1.08
CA VAL A 159 3.94 -11.82 2.50
C VAL A 159 4.06 -10.38 2.97
N MET A 160 4.68 -9.50 2.18
CA MET A 160 4.84 -8.07 2.54
C MET A 160 3.48 -7.37 2.70
N ILE A 161 2.55 -7.57 1.76
CA ILE A 161 1.19 -7.01 1.89
C ILE A 161 0.53 -7.52 3.16
N GLY A 162 0.65 -8.83 3.48
CA GLY A 162 0.12 -9.36 4.73
C GLY A 162 0.73 -8.75 5.99
N ALA A 163 2.03 -8.50 5.97
CA ALA A 163 2.71 -7.84 7.09
C ALA A 163 2.28 -6.37 7.23
N LEU A 164 2.10 -5.66 6.11
CA LEU A 164 1.62 -4.27 6.10
C LEU A 164 0.15 -4.16 6.52
N ASP A 165 -0.71 -5.09 6.10
CA ASP A 165 -2.11 -5.14 6.54
C ASP A 165 -2.20 -5.40 8.05
N GLU A 166 -1.39 -6.34 8.59
CA GLU A 166 -1.33 -6.61 10.03
C GLU A 166 -0.79 -5.41 10.82
N ALA A 167 0.26 -4.74 10.30
CA ALA A 167 0.79 -3.52 10.87
C ALA A 167 -0.28 -2.42 10.98
N ALA A 168 -1.04 -2.21 9.91
CA ALA A 168 -2.14 -1.24 9.89
C ALA A 168 -3.29 -1.64 10.85
N LEU A 169 -3.61 -2.94 10.94
CA LEU A 169 -4.60 -3.45 11.90
C LEU A 169 -4.15 -3.27 13.35
N SER A 170 -2.86 -3.47 13.65
CA SER A 170 -2.30 -3.20 14.99
C SER A 170 -2.51 -1.74 15.38
N ILE A 171 -2.14 -0.81 14.50
CA ILE A 171 -2.34 0.62 14.71
C ILE A 171 -3.83 0.96 14.91
N ALA A 172 -4.71 0.40 14.08
CA ALA A 172 -6.14 0.67 14.12
C ALA A 172 -6.80 0.23 15.44
N ASN A 173 -6.27 -0.79 16.11
CA ASN A 173 -6.80 -1.37 17.34
C ASN A 173 -6.03 -0.96 18.61
N ALA A 174 -4.97 -0.14 18.50
CA ALA A 174 -4.16 0.29 19.64
C ALA A 174 -4.90 1.30 20.52
N ASP A 175 -4.58 1.29 21.83
CA ASP A 175 -5.04 2.31 22.78
C ASP A 175 -4.39 3.68 22.48
N ASP A 176 -3.13 3.68 22.04
CA ASP A 176 -2.39 4.85 21.56
C ASP A 176 -1.93 4.63 20.10
N PRO A 177 -2.76 4.96 19.11
CA PRO A 177 -2.44 4.73 17.70
C PRO A 177 -1.20 5.49 17.20
N GLU A 178 -0.89 6.67 17.74
CA GLU A 178 0.30 7.44 17.31
C GLU A 178 1.60 6.81 17.79
N GLN A 179 1.63 6.32 19.04
CA GLN A 179 2.78 5.57 19.54
C GLN A 179 2.94 4.25 18.79
N GLU A 180 1.85 3.50 18.61
CA GLU A 180 1.87 2.22 17.87
C GLU A 180 2.35 2.42 16.41
N LYS A 181 1.88 3.48 15.72
CA LYS A 181 2.34 3.81 14.37
C LYS A 181 3.85 4.05 14.32
N THR A 182 4.39 4.72 15.32
CA THR A 182 5.83 4.98 15.42
C THR A 182 6.62 3.68 15.56
N ASP A 183 6.19 2.80 16.48
CA ASP A 183 6.88 1.55 16.80
C ASP A 183 6.76 0.55 15.65
N VAL A 184 5.55 0.34 15.13
CA VAL A 184 5.27 -0.56 14.01
C VAL A 184 5.95 -0.06 12.73
N GLY A 185 5.91 1.24 12.44
CA GLY A 185 6.61 1.83 11.30
C GLY A 185 8.11 1.57 11.33
N LYS A 186 8.74 1.64 12.52
CA LYS A 186 10.15 1.26 12.69
C LYS A 186 10.36 -0.22 12.36
N VAL A 187 9.53 -1.11 12.88
CA VAL A 187 9.64 -2.56 12.63
C VAL A 187 9.47 -2.87 11.13
N VAL A 188 8.50 -2.24 10.47
CA VAL A 188 8.28 -2.40 9.02
C VAL A 188 9.51 -1.98 8.22
N ARG A 189 10.10 -0.83 8.54
CA ARG A 189 11.35 -0.38 7.89
C ARG A 189 12.51 -1.34 8.14
N ASP A 190 12.72 -1.78 9.39
CA ASP A 190 13.77 -2.74 9.75
C ASP A 190 13.59 -4.07 8.99
N LEU A 191 12.35 -4.54 8.77
CA LEU A 191 12.04 -5.74 7.97
C LEU A 191 12.36 -5.54 6.48
N ILE A 192 12.03 -4.40 5.91
CA ILE A 192 12.39 -4.08 4.53
C ILE A 192 13.92 -4.04 4.39
N ASP A 193 14.61 -3.36 5.30
CA ASP A 193 16.06 -3.23 5.28
C ASP A 193 16.77 -4.59 5.41
N ALA A 194 16.23 -5.50 6.21
CA ALA A 194 16.76 -6.86 6.35
C ALA A 194 16.65 -7.71 5.05
N LEU A 195 15.76 -7.35 4.12
CA LEU A 195 15.64 -8.01 2.82
C LEU A 195 16.67 -7.47 1.81
N LEU A 196 17.17 -6.26 2.03
CA LEU A 196 18.09 -5.60 1.10
C LEU A 196 19.50 -6.17 1.18
N THR A 197 20.24 -6.09 0.12
CA THR A 197 21.66 -6.42 0.09
C THR A 197 22.46 -5.23 0.59
N ASP A 198 23.55 -5.49 1.31
CA ASP A 198 24.53 -4.42 1.56
C ASP A 198 24.97 -3.83 0.21
N PRO A 199 25.08 -2.51 0.09
CA PRO A 199 25.59 -1.89 -1.13
C PRO A 199 26.98 -2.49 -1.44
N PRO A 200 27.29 -2.82 -2.71
CA PRO A 200 28.58 -3.36 -3.06
C PRO A 200 29.66 -2.42 -2.51
N ALA A 201 30.56 -2.97 -1.69
CA ALA A 201 31.64 -2.20 -1.11
C ALA A 201 32.34 -1.42 -2.23
N THR A 202 32.30 -0.10 -2.17
CA THR A 202 32.97 0.78 -3.15
C THR A 202 34.43 0.33 -3.21
N PRO A 203 34.98 -0.05 -4.38
CA PRO A 203 36.37 -0.44 -4.46
C PRO A 203 37.21 0.73 -3.92
N GLN A 204 37.90 0.53 -2.82
CA GLN A 204 38.84 1.51 -2.31
C GLN A 204 39.86 1.77 -3.41
N ALA A 205 39.72 2.89 -4.11
CA ALA A 205 40.67 3.34 -5.12
C ALA A 205 42.02 3.59 -4.43
N GLY A 206 42.94 2.65 -4.64
CA GLY A 206 44.37 2.93 -4.59
C GLY A 206 45.04 3.02 -3.25
N ALA A 207 45.40 1.87 -2.70
CA ALA A 207 46.60 1.76 -1.87
C ALA A 207 47.70 1.02 -2.61
N ASP A 208 47.92 1.35 -3.89
CA ASP A 208 49.17 0.99 -4.58
C ASP A 208 50.15 2.16 -4.48
N ARG A 209 50.64 2.40 -3.28
CA ARG A 209 51.85 3.19 -3.04
C ARG A 209 53.05 2.27 -3.02
N ARG A 210 53.56 1.95 -4.25
CA ARG A 210 54.99 1.82 -4.54
C ARG A 210 55.89 1.50 -3.34
N ARG A 211 56.19 0.22 -3.11
CA ARG A 211 57.44 -0.22 -2.51
C ARG A 211 58.55 0.01 -3.55
N ALA A 212 59.13 1.21 -3.54
CA ALA A 212 60.43 1.46 -4.15
C ALA A 212 61.48 0.70 -3.29
N GLY A 213 61.92 -0.43 -3.77
CA GLY A 213 63.04 -1.15 -3.16
C GLY A 213 64.37 -0.39 -3.33
N PRO A 214 65.27 -0.47 -2.38
CA PRO A 214 66.57 0.23 -2.45
C PRO A 214 67.50 -0.40 -3.51
N THR A 215 68.06 0.43 -4.33
CA THR A 215 69.07 0.06 -5.34
C THR A 215 70.33 -0.51 -4.70
N PRO A 216 70.95 -1.63 -5.19
CA PRO A 216 72.21 -2.16 -4.62
C PRO A 216 73.41 -1.30 -5.03
N ARG A 217 74.20 -0.83 -4.08
CA ARG A 217 75.51 -0.14 -4.26
C ARG A 217 76.52 -1.13 -4.85
N LYS A 218 77.08 -0.78 -6.01
CA LYS A 218 78.22 -1.46 -6.58
C LYS A 218 79.48 -1.12 -5.77
N HIS A 219 80.09 -2.11 -5.15
CA HIS A 219 81.45 -2.03 -4.63
C HIS A 219 82.44 -2.13 -5.81
N LYS A 220 83.27 -1.06 -6.00
CA LYS A 220 84.53 -1.13 -6.72
C LYS A 220 85.60 -1.71 -5.84
N ARG A 221 86.23 -2.79 -6.27
CA ARG A 221 87.55 -3.23 -5.78
C ARG A 221 88.63 -2.47 -6.56
N VAL A 222 89.62 -2.03 -5.83
CA VAL A 222 91.03 -1.82 -6.23
C VAL A 222 91.81 -2.99 -5.63
#